data_66b0deb873a5d430b68cf48af3d9c5ed
#
_entry.id   66b0deb873a5d430b68cf48af3d9c5ed
#
_cell.length_a   1.000
_cell.length_b   1.000
_cell.length_c   1.000
_cell.angle_alpha   90.00
_cell.angle_beta   90.00
_cell.angle_gamma   90.00
#
_symmetry.space_group_name_H-M   'P 1'
#
loop_
_entity.id
_entity.type
_entity.pdbx_description
1 polymer ?
#
loop_
_entity_poly.entity_id
_entity_poly.type
_entity_poly.pdbx_seq_one_letter_code
_entity_poly.pdbx_strand_id
1 'polypeptide(L)'
;MDLYVQRGQQPPGDLLALAYPDDLPIPETAMVSGGYREALNSIRDRSYLMGERYAAQQMRADREGVNMQLLGFYDAFQRQLRALGVPMFVAEFVRSKDRQDELRALGTTKAVGGKSPHQYGMAFDLVHSKLGWDLTRQQWTLLGHIGKSVAARGRMKIDWGGDWEFYDPAHWQVRGWRLLVPHAS
;
A
#
# COMPACT_ATOMS: atom_id res chain seq x y z
N MET A 1 -9.27 -6.97 -14.60
CA MET A 1 -9.82 -5.86 -15.41
C MET A 1 -9.34 -4.59 -14.75
N ASP A 2 -8.65 -3.73 -15.48
CA ASP A 2 -7.96 -2.56 -14.92
C ASP A 2 -8.99 -1.51 -14.46
N LEU A 3 -8.84 -0.98 -13.26
CA LEU A 3 -9.76 0.02 -12.67
C LEU A 3 -9.93 1.28 -13.53
N TYR A 4 -8.93 1.60 -14.33
CA TYR A 4 -8.98 2.73 -15.28
C TYR A 4 -9.89 2.45 -16.47
N VAL A 5 -9.99 1.20 -16.91
CA VAL A 5 -10.86 0.77 -18.02
C VAL A 5 -12.33 0.84 -17.63
N GLN A 6 -12.67 0.53 -16.36
CA GLN A 6 -14.05 0.60 -15.87
C GLN A 6 -14.61 2.04 -15.79
N ARG A 7 -13.73 3.06 -15.67
CA ARG A 7 -14.13 4.47 -15.59
C ARG A 7 -13.94 5.25 -16.88
N GLY A 8 -13.53 4.60 -17.98
CA GLY A 8 -13.24 5.28 -19.26
C GLY A 8 -12.08 6.29 -19.19
N GLN A 9 -11.26 6.22 -18.12
CA GLN A 9 -10.09 7.09 -17.93
C GLN A 9 -8.83 6.29 -18.27
N GLN A 10 -7.98 6.86 -19.13
CA GLN A 10 -6.64 6.31 -19.33
C GLN A 10 -5.78 6.66 -18.12
N PRO A 11 -4.98 5.71 -17.61
CA PRO A 11 -3.99 6.02 -16.58
C PRO A 11 -3.01 7.08 -17.12
N PRO A 12 -2.50 7.98 -16.26
CA PRO A 12 -1.46 8.92 -16.65
C PRO A 12 -0.31 8.20 -17.37
N GLY A 13 0.22 8.79 -18.45
CA GLY A 13 1.23 8.17 -19.32
C GLY A 13 2.45 7.64 -18.57
N ASP A 14 2.81 8.29 -17.45
CA ASP A 14 3.91 7.89 -16.55
C ASP A 14 3.63 6.57 -15.81
N LEU A 15 2.35 6.20 -15.64
CA LEU A 15 1.95 4.91 -15.05
C LEU A 15 1.94 3.78 -16.08
N LEU A 16 1.76 4.11 -17.37
CA LEU A 16 1.92 3.14 -18.46
C LEU A 16 3.39 2.76 -18.69
N ALA A 17 4.31 3.69 -18.43
CA ALA A 17 5.75 3.44 -18.48
C ALA A 17 6.24 2.53 -17.32
N LEU A 18 5.43 2.33 -16.29
CA LEU A 18 5.61 1.29 -15.26
C LEU A 18 5.16 -0.10 -15.74
N ALA A 19 4.75 -0.20 -17.04
CA ALA A 19 4.49 -1.48 -17.66
C ALA A 19 5.78 -2.30 -17.66
N TYR A 20 5.84 -3.15 -16.65
CA TYR A 20 6.64 -4.38 -16.52
C TYR A 20 8.03 -4.42 -17.13
N PRO A 21 9.03 -4.54 -16.29
CA PRO A 21 9.91 -5.67 -16.47
C PRO A 21 9.43 -6.80 -15.55
N ASP A 22 9.24 -7.97 -16.09
CA ASP A 22 8.98 -9.23 -15.36
C ASP A 22 10.11 -9.54 -14.36
N ASP A 23 11.20 -8.79 -14.40
CA ASP A 23 12.40 -8.88 -13.58
C ASP A 23 12.75 -7.55 -12.90
N LEU A 24 11.88 -7.07 -12.01
CA LEU A 24 12.35 -6.04 -11.09
C LEU A 24 13.19 -6.70 -10.00
N PRO A 25 14.52 -6.50 -9.98
CA PRO A 25 15.33 -7.06 -8.92
C PRO A 25 14.84 -6.48 -7.59
N ILE A 26 14.65 -7.37 -6.61
CA ILE A 26 14.68 -6.97 -5.20
C ILE A 26 15.90 -6.05 -5.06
N PRO A 27 15.81 -4.88 -4.44
CA PRO A 27 16.95 -3.99 -4.31
C PRO A 27 18.22 -4.78 -3.95
N GLU A 28 19.31 -4.52 -4.62
CA GLU A 28 20.56 -5.27 -4.47
C GLU A 28 21.00 -5.34 -2.99
N THR A 29 20.75 -4.26 -2.23
CA THR A 29 20.89 -4.19 -0.78
C THR A 29 20.02 -5.18 0.00
N ALA A 30 18.86 -5.57 -0.54
CA ALA A 30 18.00 -6.58 0.08
C ALA A 30 18.40 -8.01 -0.30
N MET A 31 19.14 -8.20 -1.40
CA MET A 31 19.65 -9.52 -1.81
C MET A 31 20.90 -9.95 -1.02
N VAL A 32 21.67 -9.01 -0.50
CA VAL A 32 22.98 -9.25 0.11
C VAL A 32 22.86 -9.82 1.54
N SER A 33 21.78 -9.55 2.28
CA SER A 33 21.56 -10.17 3.59
C SER A 33 20.66 -11.38 3.45
N GLY A 34 21.13 -12.55 3.83
CA GLY A 34 20.35 -13.81 3.86
C GLY A 34 18.97 -13.64 4.52
N GLY A 35 18.85 -12.69 5.46
CA GLY A 35 17.62 -12.39 6.17
C GLY A 35 16.45 -11.87 5.32
N TYR A 36 16.69 -11.06 4.29
CA TYR A 36 15.59 -10.60 3.44
C TYR A 36 15.08 -11.67 2.48
N ARG A 37 15.93 -12.60 2.06
CA ARG A 37 15.51 -13.77 1.28
C ARG A 37 14.61 -14.67 2.12
N GLU A 38 14.99 -14.91 3.37
CA GLU A 38 14.21 -15.70 4.31
C GLU A 38 12.88 -15.00 4.65
N ALA A 39 12.91 -13.70 4.95
CA ALA A 39 11.72 -12.90 5.16
C ALA A 39 10.75 -12.95 3.96
N LEU A 40 11.27 -12.84 2.73
CA LEU A 40 10.45 -12.95 1.53
C LEU A 40 9.83 -14.34 1.39
N ASN A 41 10.62 -15.40 1.58
CA ASN A 41 10.13 -16.77 1.44
C ASN A 41 9.05 -17.11 2.48
N SER A 42 9.13 -16.55 3.68
CA SER A 42 8.17 -16.80 4.75
C SER A 42 6.80 -16.13 4.56
N ILE A 43 6.72 -15.10 3.68
CA ILE A 43 5.46 -14.41 3.36
C ILE A 43 4.93 -14.72 1.94
N ARG A 44 5.62 -15.59 1.21
CA ARG A 44 5.16 -16.02 -0.13
C ARG A 44 4.06 -17.06 -0.04
N ASP A 45 3.04 -16.88 -0.89
CA ASP A 45 2.03 -17.90 -1.14
C ASP A 45 1.44 -17.71 -2.54
N ARG A 46 2.10 -18.28 -3.55
CA ARG A 46 1.68 -18.18 -4.96
C ARG A 46 0.34 -18.85 -5.21
N SER A 47 0.04 -19.94 -4.50
CA SER A 47 -1.23 -20.65 -4.64
C SER A 47 -2.39 -19.82 -4.13
N TYR A 48 -2.19 -19.09 -3.03
CA TYR A 48 -3.21 -18.20 -2.48
C TYR A 48 -3.57 -17.04 -3.43
N LEU A 49 -2.59 -16.52 -4.17
CA LEU A 49 -2.81 -15.45 -5.16
C LEU A 49 -3.80 -15.85 -6.28
N MET A 50 -3.96 -17.14 -6.55
CA MET A 50 -4.85 -17.66 -7.59
C MET A 50 -6.25 -17.98 -7.05
N GLY A 51 -6.48 -17.88 -5.73
CA GLY A 51 -7.72 -18.28 -5.11
C GLY A 51 -8.78 -17.17 -5.07
N GLU A 52 -10.06 -17.57 -5.01
CA GLU A 52 -11.21 -16.67 -4.89
C GLU A 52 -11.15 -15.78 -3.64
N ARG A 53 -10.61 -16.33 -2.56
CA ARG A 53 -10.45 -15.60 -1.29
C ARG A 53 -9.55 -14.38 -1.43
N TYR A 54 -8.45 -14.51 -2.19
CA TYR A 54 -7.58 -13.39 -2.49
C TYR A 54 -8.30 -12.37 -3.39
N ALA A 55 -9.00 -12.84 -4.42
CA ALA A 55 -9.78 -11.96 -5.30
C ALA A 55 -10.83 -11.15 -4.51
N ALA A 56 -11.56 -11.79 -3.60
CA ALA A 56 -12.53 -11.12 -2.73
C ALA A 56 -11.87 -10.06 -1.82
N GLN A 57 -10.68 -10.33 -1.29
CA GLN A 57 -9.94 -9.37 -0.48
C GLN A 57 -9.53 -8.12 -1.27
N GLN A 58 -9.20 -8.25 -2.58
CA GLN A 58 -8.86 -7.11 -3.43
C GLN A 58 -10.02 -6.14 -3.67
N MET A 59 -11.24 -6.60 -3.51
CA MET A 59 -12.46 -5.79 -3.70
C MET A 59 -13.01 -5.20 -2.38
N ARG A 60 -12.35 -5.46 -1.26
CA ARG A 60 -12.89 -5.18 0.07
C ARG A 60 -12.84 -3.71 0.46
N ALA A 61 -11.76 -3.01 0.10
CA ALA A 61 -11.57 -1.62 0.46
C ALA A 61 -12.23 -0.69 -0.56
N ASP A 62 -13.01 0.26 -0.07
CA ASP A 62 -13.62 1.30 -0.90
C ASP A 62 -12.52 2.19 -1.50
N ARG A 63 -12.64 2.43 -2.81
CA ARG A 63 -11.70 3.23 -3.59
C ARG A 63 -12.30 4.55 -4.08
N GLU A 64 -13.54 4.83 -3.74
CA GLU A 64 -14.20 6.08 -4.10
C GLU A 64 -13.53 7.25 -3.38
N GLY A 65 -13.19 8.31 -4.13
CA GLY A 65 -12.51 9.48 -3.58
C GLY A 65 -11.02 9.31 -3.28
N VAL A 66 -10.41 8.15 -3.58
CA VAL A 66 -8.96 7.96 -3.40
C VAL A 66 -8.18 8.79 -4.40
N ASN A 67 -7.11 9.43 -3.94
CA ASN A 67 -6.19 10.21 -4.76
C ASN A 67 -5.59 9.37 -5.89
N MET A 68 -5.57 9.90 -7.13
CA MET A 68 -5.13 9.16 -8.31
C MET A 68 -3.65 8.75 -8.27
N GLN A 69 -2.77 9.59 -7.70
CA GLN A 69 -1.36 9.23 -7.53
C GLN A 69 -1.21 8.06 -6.56
N LEU A 70 -2.01 8.05 -5.48
CA LEU A 70 -2.02 6.98 -4.50
C LEU A 70 -2.53 5.66 -5.10
N LEU A 71 -3.60 5.72 -5.90
CA LEU A 71 -4.09 4.53 -6.63
C LEU A 71 -3.06 3.99 -7.60
N GLY A 72 -2.40 4.86 -8.38
CA GLY A 72 -1.35 4.45 -9.29
C GLY A 72 -0.16 3.79 -8.58
N PHE A 73 0.24 4.35 -7.44
CA PHE A 73 1.26 3.74 -6.59
C PHE A 73 0.81 2.36 -6.08
N TYR A 74 -0.40 2.26 -5.54
CA TYR A 74 -0.96 1.01 -5.05
C TYR A 74 -0.96 -0.07 -6.15
N ASP A 75 -1.45 0.26 -7.35
CA ASP A 75 -1.53 -0.70 -8.45
C ASP A 75 -0.14 -1.18 -8.88
N ALA A 76 0.85 -0.28 -8.97
CA ALA A 76 2.24 -0.64 -9.28
C ALA A 76 2.85 -1.51 -8.16
N PHE A 77 2.62 -1.17 -6.92
CA PHE A 77 3.12 -1.91 -5.76
C PHE A 77 2.50 -3.32 -5.69
N GLN A 78 1.18 -3.44 -5.91
CA GLN A 78 0.48 -4.72 -5.95
C GLN A 78 0.98 -5.62 -7.08
N ARG A 79 1.24 -5.08 -8.27
CA ARG A 79 1.85 -5.86 -9.36
C ARG A 79 3.19 -6.44 -8.94
N GLN A 80 4.05 -5.61 -8.34
CA GLN A 80 5.36 -6.05 -7.85
C GLN A 80 5.24 -7.15 -6.79
N LEU A 81 4.35 -7.01 -5.82
CA LEU A 81 4.12 -7.99 -4.76
C LEU A 81 3.61 -9.32 -5.32
N ARG A 82 2.68 -9.27 -6.29
CA ARG A 82 2.19 -10.47 -6.98
C ARG A 82 3.30 -11.18 -7.75
N ALA A 83 4.14 -10.44 -8.47
CA ALA A 83 5.29 -11.02 -9.19
C ALA A 83 6.25 -11.73 -8.22
N LEU A 84 6.46 -11.18 -7.04
CA LEU A 84 7.23 -11.80 -5.96
C LEU A 84 6.51 -12.96 -5.27
N GLY A 85 5.23 -13.18 -5.54
CA GLY A 85 4.42 -14.24 -4.92
C GLY A 85 3.88 -13.88 -3.55
N VAL A 86 3.85 -12.59 -3.16
CA VAL A 86 3.44 -12.10 -1.84
C VAL A 86 1.98 -11.64 -1.87
N PRO A 87 1.04 -12.35 -1.19
CA PRO A 87 -0.37 -12.00 -1.20
C PRO A 87 -0.67 -10.88 -0.19
N MET A 88 -0.71 -9.64 -0.67
CA MET A 88 -1.11 -8.49 0.13
C MET A 88 -2.44 -7.93 -0.37
N PHE A 89 -3.18 -7.23 0.49
CA PHE A 89 -4.38 -6.48 0.13
C PHE A 89 -4.51 -5.22 0.98
N VAL A 90 -5.30 -4.26 0.50
CA VAL A 90 -5.61 -3.05 1.27
C VAL A 90 -6.74 -3.35 2.24
N ALA A 91 -6.46 -3.17 3.53
CA ALA A 91 -7.46 -3.27 4.58
C ALA A 91 -8.40 -2.07 4.56
N GLU A 92 -7.87 -0.87 4.28
CA GLU A 92 -8.61 0.38 4.26
C GLU A 92 -7.94 1.41 3.34
N PHE A 93 -8.74 2.07 2.47
CA PHE A 93 -8.37 3.28 1.74
C PHE A 93 -9.03 4.51 2.38
N VAL A 94 -10.33 4.64 2.17
CA VAL A 94 -11.11 5.78 2.67
C VAL A 94 -11.78 5.40 3.98
N ARG A 95 -11.68 6.29 4.95
CA ARG A 95 -12.24 6.14 6.29
C ARG A 95 -13.24 7.25 6.57
N SER A 96 -14.46 6.90 6.97
CA SER A 96 -15.42 7.90 7.44
C SER A 96 -14.93 8.57 8.75
N LYS A 97 -15.45 9.78 9.01
CA LYS A 97 -15.15 10.49 10.26
C LYS A 97 -15.57 9.68 11.47
N ASP A 98 -16.77 9.09 11.43
CA ASP A 98 -17.33 8.28 12.53
C ASP A 98 -16.41 7.07 12.81
N ARG A 99 -15.99 6.38 11.77
CA ARG A 99 -15.04 5.27 11.90
C ARG A 99 -13.69 5.68 12.48
N GLN A 100 -13.20 6.89 12.13
CA GLN A 100 -11.97 7.45 12.70
C GLN A 100 -12.14 7.70 14.21
N ASP A 101 -13.28 8.27 14.62
CA ASP A 101 -13.55 8.57 16.01
C ASP A 101 -13.73 7.29 16.86
N GLU A 102 -14.37 6.25 16.31
CA GLU A 102 -14.43 4.91 16.92
C GLU A 102 -13.02 4.32 17.15
N LEU A 103 -12.17 4.31 16.12
CA LEU A 103 -10.81 3.77 16.23
C LEU A 103 -9.95 4.55 17.22
N ARG A 104 -10.19 5.85 17.34
CA ARG A 104 -9.53 6.68 18.36
C ARG A 104 -10.01 6.31 19.76
N ALA A 105 -11.30 6.13 19.96
CA ALA A 105 -11.87 5.70 21.24
C ALA A 105 -11.31 4.32 21.68
N LEU A 106 -11.02 3.43 20.72
CA LEU A 106 -10.39 2.13 20.95
C LEU A 106 -8.85 2.22 21.13
N GLY A 107 -8.26 3.41 21.04
CA GLY A 107 -6.81 3.61 21.19
C GLY A 107 -5.96 3.08 20.03
N THR A 108 -6.57 2.66 18.92
CA THR A 108 -5.89 2.10 17.74
C THR A 108 -5.32 3.17 16.79
N THR A 109 -5.70 4.43 16.98
CA THR A 109 -5.15 5.58 16.25
C THR A 109 -5.01 6.79 17.14
N LYS A 110 -4.01 7.65 16.86
CA LYS A 110 -3.83 8.95 17.54
C LYS A 110 -4.54 10.10 16.82
N ALA A 111 -4.90 9.92 15.55
CA ALA A 111 -5.53 10.98 14.75
C ALA A 111 -6.99 11.19 15.17
N VAL A 112 -7.36 12.45 15.33
CA VAL A 112 -8.77 12.87 15.55
C VAL A 112 -9.53 12.88 14.21
N GLY A 113 -10.85 12.81 14.30
CA GLY A 113 -11.72 13.01 13.14
C GLY A 113 -11.37 14.32 12.40
N GLY A 114 -11.22 14.25 11.09
CA GLY A 114 -10.78 15.37 10.24
C GLY A 114 -9.25 15.54 10.10
N LYS A 115 -8.43 14.74 10.79
CA LYS A 115 -6.96 14.86 10.78
C LYS A 115 -6.22 13.61 10.26
N SER A 116 -6.95 12.61 9.76
CA SER A 116 -6.38 11.41 9.17
C SER A 116 -6.35 11.51 7.63
N PRO A 117 -5.24 11.14 6.95
CA PRO A 117 -5.17 11.13 5.49
C PRO A 117 -6.17 10.16 4.86
N HIS A 118 -6.58 9.10 5.56
CA HIS A 118 -7.61 8.17 5.10
C HIS A 118 -8.96 8.85 4.82
N GLN A 119 -9.31 9.87 5.61
CA GLN A 119 -10.58 10.60 5.44
C GLN A 119 -10.64 11.41 4.14
N TYR A 120 -9.49 11.66 3.54
CA TYR A 120 -9.34 12.43 2.31
C TYR A 120 -8.88 11.58 1.12
N GLY A 121 -8.88 10.24 1.26
CA GLY A 121 -8.39 9.34 0.24
C GLY A 121 -6.89 9.47 -0.05
N MET A 122 -6.11 9.96 0.92
CA MET A 122 -4.68 10.24 0.78
C MET A 122 -3.78 9.18 1.40
N ALA A 123 -4.36 8.09 1.92
CA ALA A 123 -3.62 6.98 2.52
C ALA A 123 -4.30 5.62 2.27
N PHE A 124 -3.52 4.56 2.47
CA PHE A 124 -4.04 3.20 2.61
C PHE A 124 -3.22 2.39 3.60
N ASP A 125 -3.85 1.37 4.17
CA ASP A 125 -3.20 0.37 5.01
C ASP A 125 -3.13 -0.95 4.25
N LEU A 126 -1.88 -1.43 3.99
CA LEU A 126 -1.60 -2.65 3.26
C LEU A 126 -1.21 -3.77 4.22
N VAL A 127 -1.91 -4.90 4.17
CA VAL A 127 -1.69 -6.02 5.07
C VAL A 127 -1.57 -7.35 4.32
N HIS A 128 -0.95 -8.34 4.97
CA HIS A 128 -0.80 -9.66 4.39
C HIS A 128 -2.11 -10.45 4.43
N SER A 129 -2.46 -11.11 3.33
CA SER A 129 -3.76 -11.77 3.14
C SER A 129 -4.10 -12.88 4.16
N LYS A 130 -3.09 -13.52 4.73
CA LYS A 130 -3.25 -14.59 5.73
C LYS A 130 -2.82 -14.16 7.13
N LEU A 131 -1.76 -13.35 7.23
CA LEU A 131 -1.16 -12.95 8.50
C LEU A 131 -1.69 -11.58 9.00
N GLY A 132 -2.41 -10.83 8.16
CA GLY A 132 -2.89 -9.50 8.54
C GLY A 132 -1.73 -8.55 8.85
N TRP A 133 -1.76 -7.97 10.05
CA TRP A 133 -0.71 -7.09 10.58
C TRP A 133 0.43 -7.87 11.26
N ASP A 134 0.29 -9.19 11.47
CA ASP A 134 1.24 -10.02 12.22
C ASP A 134 2.42 -10.44 11.34
N LEU A 135 3.17 -9.44 10.91
CA LEU A 135 4.44 -9.60 10.21
C LEU A 135 5.59 -9.16 11.10
N THR A 136 6.72 -9.84 10.99
CA THR A 136 7.94 -9.44 11.69
C THR A 136 8.45 -8.10 11.20
N ARG A 137 9.25 -7.40 12.01
CA ARG A 137 9.86 -6.13 11.61
C ARG A 137 10.69 -6.27 10.32
N GLN A 138 11.34 -7.40 10.12
CA GLN A 138 12.15 -7.68 8.93
C GLN A 138 11.29 -7.84 7.68
N GLN A 139 10.14 -8.52 7.79
CA GLN A 139 9.17 -8.66 6.70
C GLN A 139 8.57 -7.30 6.32
N TRP A 140 8.18 -6.49 7.31
CA TRP A 140 7.72 -5.12 7.07
C TRP A 140 8.79 -4.24 6.42
N THR A 141 10.03 -4.32 6.89
CA THR A 141 11.15 -3.56 6.30
C THR A 141 11.37 -3.95 4.83
N LEU A 142 11.30 -5.24 4.51
CA LEU A 142 11.37 -5.72 3.13
C LEU A 142 10.24 -5.10 2.26
N LEU A 143 8.99 -5.15 2.74
CA LEU A 143 7.84 -4.54 2.04
C LEU A 143 8.02 -3.04 1.86
N GLY A 144 8.54 -2.36 2.88
CA GLY A 144 8.88 -0.93 2.83
C GLY A 144 9.92 -0.61 1.75
N HIS A 145 10.99 -1.41 1.64
CA HIS A 145 11.99 -1.25 0.57
C HIS A 145 11.40 -1.45 -0.82
N ILE A 146 10.56 -2.47 -1.00
CA ILE A 146 9.89 -2.73 -2.29
C ILE A 146 8.99 -1.55 -2.65
N GLY A 147 8.13 -1.10 -1.74
CA GLY A 147 7.21 0.01 -1.99
C GLY A 147 7.94 1.33 -2.27
N LYS A 148 8.99 1.67 -1.50
CA LYS A 148 9.81 2.86 -1.74
C LYS A 148 10.53 2.79 -3.11
N SER A 149 10.96 1.62 -3.54
CA SER A 149 11.55 1.42 -4.87
C SER A 149 10.53 1.65 -5.98
N VAL A 150 9.30 1.16 -5.81
CA VAL A 150 8.18 1.39 -6.74
C VAL A 150 7.86 2.88 -6.83
N ALA A 151 7.72 3.56 -5.68
CA ALA A 151 7.42 4.99 -5.62
C ALA A 151 8.52 5.83 -6.31
N ALA A 152 9.80 5.49 -6.06
CA ALA A 152 10.94 6.19 -6.66
C ALA A 152 10.96 6.05 -8.19
N ARG A 153 10.70 4.86 -8.74
CA ARG A 153 10.64 4.63 -10.20
C ARG A 153 9.49 5.39 -10.84
N GLY A 154 8.32 5.41 -10.20
CA GLY A 154 7.16 6.17 -10.66
C GLY A 154 7.25 7.67 -10.38
N ARG A 155 8.34 8.16 -9.79
CA ARG A 155 8.49 9.56 -9.34
C ARG A 155 7.33 10.01 -8.46
N MET A 156 6.71 9.08 -7.73
CA MET A 156 5.55 9.33 -6.87
C MET A 156 6.02 9.78 -5.48
N LYS A 157 5.39 10.84 -4.98
CA LYS A 157 5.69 11.39 -3.64
C LYS A 157 4.86 10.65 -2.59
N ILE A 158 5.38 9.55 -2.10
CA ILE A 158 4.74 8.68 -1.11
C ILE A 158 5.62 8.61 0.14
N ASP A 159 4.99 8.62 1.30
CA ASP A 159 5.60 8.36 2.60
C ASP A 159 5.13 6.99 3.11
N TRP A 160 6.05 6.29 3.79
CA TRP A 160 5.79 5.02 4.44
C TRP A 160 5.85 5.17 5.96
N GLY A 161 4.84 4.70 6.67
CA GLY A 161 4.75 4.81 8.14
C GLY A 161 5.78 3.96 8.90
N GLY A 162 6.45 3.02 8.23
CA GLY A 162 7.56 2.26 8.82
C GLY A 162 8.86 3.09 8.99
N ASP A 163 8.95 4.26 8.37
CA ASP A 163 10.06 5.21 8.56
C ASP A 163 9.79 6.22 9.70
N TRP A 164 8.60 6.17 10.33
CA TRP A 164 8.23 7.14 11.36
C TRP A 164 8.70 6.71 12.75
N GLU A 165 8.85 7.67 13.67
CA GLU A 165 9.08 7.40 15.09
C GLU A 165 7.93 6.57 15.69
N PHE A 166 6.69 6.94 15.38
CA PHE A 166 5.52 6.09 15.62
C PHE A 166 5.41 5.07 14.48
N TYR A 167 6.02 3.90 14.69
CA TYR A 167 6.13 2.83 13.70
C TYR A 167 4.77 2.29 13.27
N ASP A 168 4.37 2.58 12.02
CA ASP A 168 3.13 2.12 11.41
C ASP A 168 3.40 1.52 10.02
N PRO A 169 3.95 0.30 9.95
CA PRO A 169 4.49 -0.25 8.70
C PRO A 169 3.44 -0.65 7.67
N ALA A 170 2.16 -0.77 8.04
CA ALA A 170 1.09 -1.02 7.08
C ALA A 170 0.71 0.26 6.32
N HIS A 171 0.99 1.43 6.89
CA HIS A 171 0.51 2.73 6.42
C HIS A 171 1.37 3.32 5.30
N TRP A 172 0.68 3.76 4.23
CA TRP A 172 1.24 4.47 3.08
C TRP A 172 0.39 5.68 2.76
N GLN A 173 1.00 6.85 2.53
CA GLN A 173 0.27 8.08 2.25
C GLN A 173 0.94 8.96 1.20
N VAL A 174 0.16 9.85 0.59
CA VAL A 174 0.68 10.92 -0.27
C VAL A 174 1.52 11.88 0.59
N ARG A 175 2.78 12.11 0.20
CA ARG A 175 3.65 13.05 0.90
C ARG A 175 3.10 14.46 0.84
N GLY A 176 3.05 15.13 1.99
CA GLY A 176 2.53 16.49 2.08
C GLY A 176 1.03 16.60 1.81
N TRP A 177 0.26 15.55 2.01
CA TRP A 177 -1.18 15.48 1.73
C TRP A 177 -1.99 16.65 2.32
N ARG A 178 -1.59 17.18 3.50
CA ARG A 178 -2.28 18.34 4.12
C ARG A 178 -2.28 19.59 3.25
N LEU A 179 -1.27 19.77 2.41
CA LEU A 179 -1.19 20.89 1.46
C LEU A 179 -2.12 20.70 0.24
N LEU A 180 -2.57 19.48 0.00
CA LEU A 180 -3.42 19.12 -1.12
C LEU A 180 -4.91 19.13 -0.73
N VAL A 181 -5.21 19.24 0.56
CA VAL A 181 -6.57 19.21 1.09
C VAL A 181 -6.86 20.51 1.86
N PRO A 182 -7.65 21.44 1.29
CA PRO A 182 -7.82 22.80 1.82
C PRO A 182 -8.38 22.92 3.23
N HIS A 183 -8.95 21.83 3.79
CA HIS A 183 -9.64 21.81 5.09
C HIS A 183 -9.05 20.81 6.08
N ALA A 184 -7.86 20.32 5.84
CA ALA A 184 -7.18 19.35 6.72
C ALA A 184 -6.44 20.01 7.90
N SER A 185 -6.81 21.25 8.26
CA SER A 185 -6.20 22.04 9.34
C SER A 185 -6.76 21.69 10.72
#